data_fdf7e0c0918ab15f8660306e9e4bc768
#
_entry.id   fdf7e0c0918ab15f8660306e9e4bc768
#
_cell.length_a   1.000
_cell.length_b   1.000
_cell.length_c   1.000
_cell.angle_alpha   90.00
_cell.angle_beta   90.00
_cell.angle_gamma   90.00
#
_symmetry.space_group_name_H-M   'P 1'
#
loop_
_entity.id
_entity.type
_entity.pdbx_description
1 polymer ?
#
loop_
_entity_poly.entity_id
_entity_poly.type
_entity_poly.pdbx_seq_one_letter_code
_entity_poly.pdbx_strand_id
1 'polypeptide(L)'
;MTAIISLLFWLVVIPFCIGMIPANFISPVRRSPGLLLLAGYFGMWALFEIAAVPAVLWVEYDNFKTASAAFTVLALLCAAAGLWLMYRNHRAGKPGLVMGRSGEYGLFGGTENIYDTNVRTAGGLRGRVTAFMRHLSPAEWIEWILFFALLGFQLYKAVAFASFDGDDAYYVVESLIAQESDVMYRILPYTGRPTDLDVRHALAVFPMWVAFVSVRAGMHATIVSHVVMPLALIPLTYLLYFEIGRLLFGRQMQSIGWQKGIGGSREKDSGVFHRENLPVFMIIMGMFQIFGNVSIYTNETFFLTRTWQGKSLAGSLVIPALLWVFLMLYEGDAKKNDMYVTKSRTDAGIWLLFVLINMTAGVCSSIAVFLICILTAVTAFCLAVVQRDIKIIFKMGAACVPNVIYMGIYVIVAYSYLLK
;
A
#
# COMPACT_ATOMS: atom_id res chain seq x y z
N MET A 1 11.35 -25.09 6.13
CA MET A 1 12.07 -24.40 5.05
C MET A 1 11.15 -24.04 3.88
N THR A 2 10.34 -24.97 3.38
CA THR A 2 9.35 -24.73 2.30
C THR A 2 8.35 -23.63 2.61
N ALA A 3 7.81 -23.56 3.84
CA ALA A 3 6.85 -22.54 4.27
C ALA A 3 7.42 -21.12 4.15
N ILE A 4 8.64 -20.87 4.62
CA ILE A 4 9.28 -19.56 4.55
C ILE A 4 9.51 -19.13 3.09
N ILE A 5 9.95 -20.06 2.24
CA ILE A 5 10.14 -19.78 0.80
C ILE A 5 8.81 -19.41 0.16
N SER A 6 7.74 -20.14 0.48
CA SER A 6 6.39 -19.84 -0.02
C SER A 6 5.89 -18.47 0.47
N LEU A 7 6.09 -18.14 1.75
CA LEU A 7 5.74 -16.83 2.28
C LEU A 7 6.52 -15.70 1.57
N LEU A 8 7.82 -15.83 1.40
CA LEU A 8 8.63 -14.86 0.67
C LEU A 8 8.16 -14.72 -0.78
N PHE A 9 7.79 -15.82 -1.42
CA PHE A 9 7.28 -15.80 -2.79
C PHE A 9 5.96 -15.03 -2.87
N TRP A 10 4.97 -15.35 -2.04
CA TRP A 10 3.64 -14.74 -2.11
C TRP A 10 3.55 -13.34 -1.49
N LEU A 11 4.36 -13.04 -0.47
CA LEU A 11 4.30 -11.75 0.23
C LEU A 11 5.37 -10.74 -0.23
N VAL A 12 6.40 -11.17 -0.98
CA VAL A 12 7.45 -10.25 -1.45
C VAL A 12 7.60 -10.32 -2.96
N VAL A 13 7.87 -11.51 -3.53
CA VAL A 13 8.21 -11.63 -4.96
C VAL A 13 7.00 -11.31 -5.84
N ILE A 14 5.86 -11.93 -5.60
CA ILE A 14 4.65 -11.73 -6.41
C ILE A 14 4.17 -10.27 -6.35
N PRO A 15 3.98 -9.63 -5.17
CA PRO A 15 3.61 -8.22 -5.14
C PRO A 15 4.63 -7.33 -5.85
N PHE A 16 5.93 -7.56 -5.65
CA PHE A 16 6.97 -6.76 -6.29
C PHE A 16 6.88 -6.85 -7.84
N CYS A 17 6.65 -8.05 -8.39
CA CYS A 17 6.46 -8.24 -9.83
C CYS A 17 5.17 -7.60 -10.34
N ILE A 18 4.05 -7.72 -9.64
CA ILE A 18 2.77 -7.07 -9.99
C ILE A 18 2.94 -5.55 -10.00
N GLY A 19 3.64 -4.99 -9.02
CA GLY A 19 3.88 -3.55 -8.91
C GLY A 19 4.68 -2.94 -10.05
N MET A 20 5.41 -3.74 -10.83
CA MET A 20 6.08 -3.28 -12.05
C MET A 20 5.09 -2.80 -13.12
N ILE A 21 3.84 -3.29 -13.11
CA ILE A 21 2.81 -2.88 -14.09
C ILE A 21 2.45 -1.40 -13.89
N PRO A 22 1.91 -0.93 -12.75
CA PRO A 22 1.64 0.49 -12.55
C PRO A 22 2.91 1.35 -12.63
N ALA A 23 4.05 0.87 -12.12
CA ALA A 23 5.32 1.59 -12.19
C ALA A 23 5.79 1.86 -13.63
N ASN A 24 5.44 1.01 -14.59
CA ASN A 24 5.75 1.25 -16.00
C ASN A 24 5.10 2.53 -16.55
N PHE A 25 3.96 2.93 -15.99
CA PHE A 25 3.19 4.11 -16.38
C PHE A 25 3.40 5.30 -15.44
N ILE A 26 4.28 5.17 -14.43
CA ILE A 26 4.72 6.25 -13.54
C ILE A 26 6.03 6.83 -14.07
N SER A 27 6.22 8.13 -13.92
CA SER A 27 7.47 8.82 -14.28
C SER A 27 8.68 8.16 -13.62
N PRO A 28 9.80 7.93 -14.35
CA PRO A 28 10.99 7.29 -13.79
C PRO A 28 11.55 7.96 -12.54
N VAL A 29 11.35 9.27 -12.41
CA VAL A 29 11.82 10.07 -11.26
C VAL A 29 11.12 9.66 -9.96
N ARG A 30 9.85 9.21 -10.05
CA ARG A 30 9.03 8.85 -8.90
C ARG A 30 9.12 7.37 -8.51
N ARG A 31 9.77 6.55 -9.35
CA ARG A 31 9.88 5.11 -9.09
C ARG A 31 10.83 4.83 -7.93
N SER A 32 10.39 3.96 -7.03
CA SER A 32 11.17 3.43 -5.92
C SER A 32 10.83 1.96 -5.71
N PRO A 33 11.72 1.16 -5.09
CA PRO A 33 11.36 -0.19 -4.68
C PRO A 33 10.16 -0.24 -3.72
N GLY A 34 10.03 0.78 -2.85
CA GLY A 34 8.90 0.93 -1.95
C GLY A 34 7.58 1.14 -2.71
N LEU A 35 7.58 2.03 -3.69
CA LEU A 35 6.41 2.22 -4.57
C LEU A 35 6.03 0.93 -5.30
N LEU A 36 7.01 0.17 -5.83
CA LEU A 36 6.73 -1.09 -6.51
C LEU A 36 6.06 -2.09 -5.57
N LEU A 37 6.60 -2.27 -4.37
CA LEU A 37 6.07 -3.22 -3.40
C LEU A 37 4.66 -2.83 -2.95
N LEU A 38 4.44 -1.56 -2.61
CA LEU A 38 3.12 -1.04 -2.20
C LEU A 38 2.09 -1.16 -3.32
N ALA A 39 2.42 -0.70 -4.53
CA ALA A 39 1.54 -0.81 -5.69
C ALA A 39 1.23 -2.27 -6.03
N GLY A 40 2.19 -3.17 -5.83
CA GLY A 40 2.01 -4.60 -6.00
C GLY A 40 1.08 -5.22 -4.97
N TYR A 41 1.13 -4.81 -3.71
CA TYR A 41 0.18 -5.26 -2.69
C TYR A 41 -1.24 -4.81 -3.00
N PHE A 42 -1.45 -3.54 -3.36
CA PHE A 42 -2.76 -3.05 -3.79
C PHE A 42 -3.25 -3.79 -5.04
N GLY A 43 -2.36 -4.06 -6.01
CA GLY A 43 -2.68 -4.89 -7.17
C GLY A 43 -3.04 -6.32 -6.81
N MET A 44 -2.30 -6.94 -5.92
CA MET A 44 -2.55 -8.30 -5.45
C MET A 44 -3.90 -8.44 -4.74
N TRP A 45 -4.25 -7.52 -3.84
CA TRP A 45 -5.53 -7.52 -3.16
C TRP A 45 -6.70 -7.23 -4.12
N ALA A 46 -6.52 -6.30 -5.07
CA ALA A 46 -7.51 -6.07 -6.12
C ALA A 46 -7.75 -7.32 -6.99
N LEU A 47 -6.70 -8.05 -7.36
CA LEU A 47 -6.82 -9.31 -8.09
C LEU A 47 -7.51 -10.39 -7.24
N PHE A 48 -7.23 -10.41 -5.93
CA PHE A 48 -7.89 -11.35 -5.01
C PHE A 48 -9.39 -11.05 -4.90
N GLU A 49 -9.78 -9.78 -4.82
CA GLU A 49 -11.19 -9.36 -4.82
C GLU A 49 -11.91 -9.82 -6.09
N ILE A 50 -11.29 -9.60 -7.27
CA ILE A 50 -11.82 -10.03 -8.58
C ILE A 50 -12.03 -11.55 -8.62
N ALA A 51 -11.17 -12.34 -7.98
CA ALA A 51 -11.29 -13.79 -7.96
C ALA A 51 -12.28 -14.28 -6.89
N ALA A 52 -12.23 -13.70 -5.68
CA ALA A 52 -12.95 -14.21 -4.52
C ALA A 52 -14.42 -13.79 -4.50
N VAL A 53 -14.73 -12.52 -4.81
CA VAL A 53 -16.12 -12.03 -4.77
C VAL A 53 -17.05 -12.80 -5.71
N PRO A 54 -16.71 -13.03 -6.99
CA PRO A 54 -17.55 -13.88 -7.85
C PRO A 54 -17.67 -15.33 -7.33
N ALA A 55 -16.58 -15.90 -6.80
CA ALA A 55 -16.62 -17.26 -6.27
C ALA A 55 -17.55 -17.37 -5.05
N VAL A 56 -17.52 -16.39 -4.13
CA VAL A 56 -18.44 -16.33 -2.99
C VAL A 56 -19.91 -16.27 -3.43
N LEU A 57 -20.21 -15.48 -4.47
CA LEU A 57 -21.58 -15.20 -4.89
C LEU A 57 -22.19 -16.30 -5.75
N TRP A 58 -21.40 -16.92 -6.63
CA TRP A 58 -21.91 -17.81 -7.68
C TRP A 58 -21.54 -19.27 -7.50
N VAL A 59 -20.57 -19.58 -6.63
CA VAL A 59 -20.14 -20.95 -6.37
C VAL A 59 -20.57 -21.35 -4.96
N GLU A 60 -21.37 -22.40 -4.85
CA GLU A 60 -21.93 -22.84 -3.55
C GLU A 60 -20.95 -23.70 -2.76
N TYR A 61 -20.29 -24.65 -3.45
CA TYR A 61 -19.32 -25.57 -2.86
C TYR A 61 -17.93 -25.34 -3.46
N ASP A 62 -16.87 -25.66 -2.70
CA ASP A 62 -15.47 -25.49 -3.12
C ASP A 62 -15.17 -24.06 -3.63
N ASN A 63 -15.91 -23.06 -3.13
CA ASN A 63 -15.80 -21.68 -3.58
C ASN A 63 -14.45 -21.05 -3.20
N PHE A 64 -13.88 -21.45 -2.06
CA PHE A 64 -12.53 -21.01 -1.67
C PHE A 64 -11.44 -21.60 -2.58
N LYS A 65 -11.55 -22.89 -2.91
CA LYS A 65 -10.64 -23.55 -3.84
C LYS A 65 -10.69 -22.90 -5.23
N THR A 66 -11.91 -22.60 -5.71
CA THR A 66 -12.13 -21.90 -6.97
C THR A 66 -11.51 -20.51 -6.96
N ALA A 67 -11.75 -19.72 -5.90
CA ALA A 67 -11.17 -18.39 -5.71
C ALA A 67 -9.64 -18.45 -5.67
N SER A 68 -9.07 -19.40 -4.90
CA SER A 68 -7.64 -19.59 -4.76
C SER A 68 -6.96 -19.99 -6.07
N ALA A 69 -7.61 -20.86 -6.86
CA ALA A 69 -7.09 -21.25 -8.17
C ALA A 69 -7.12 -20.06 -9.17
N ALA A 70 -8.27 -19.37 -9.26
CA ALA A 70 -8.42 -18.20 -10.12
C ALA A 70 -7.42 -17.10 -9.76
N PHE A 71 -7.31 -16.77 -8.47
CA PHE A 71 -6.34 -15.78 -8.00
C PHE A 71 -4.89 -16.20 -8.32
N THR A 72 -4.54 -17.46 -8.11
CA THR A 72 -3.18 -17.96 -8.42
C THR A 72 -2.83 -17.71 -9.87
N VAL A 73 -3.74 -18.07 -10.79
CA VAL A 73 -3.52 -17.85 -12.24
C VAL A 73 -3.40 -16.36 -12.55
N LEU A 74 -4.31 -15.54 -12.05
CA LEU A 74 -4.27 -14.07 -12.28
C LEU A 74 -3.00 -13.44 -11.73
N ALA A 75 -2.59 -13.78 -10.49
CA ALA A 75 -1.40 -13.24 -9.87
C ALA A 75 -0.13 -13.63 -10.61
N LEU A 76 0.00 -14.89 -11.03
CA LEU A 76 1.15 -15.36 -11.82
C LEU A 76 1.20 -14.72 -13.20
N LEU A 77 0.07 -14.57 -13.90
CA LEU A 77 0.01 -13.88 -15.19
C LEU A 77 0.39 -12.41 -15.06
N CYS A 78 -0.12 -11.71 -14.04
CA CYS A 78 0.25 -10.32 -13.79
C CYS A 78 1.73 -10.20 -13.37
N ALA A 79 2.26 -11.10 -12.55
CA ALA A 79 3.67 -11.11 -12.18
C ALA A 79 4.56 -11.35 -13.43
N ALA A 80 4.20 -12.28 -14.29
CA ALA A 80 4.90 -12.54 -15.56
C ALA A 80 4.84 -11.31 -16.50
N ALA A 81 3.68 -10.65 -16.59
CA ALA A 81 3.53 -9.41 -17.36
C ALA A 81 4.42 -8.29 -16.80
N GLY A 82 4.52 -8.14 -15.47
CA GLY A 82 5.42 -7.18 -14.83
C GLY A 82 6.89 -7.45 -15.18
N LEU A 83 7.34 -8.69 -15.06
CA LEU A 83 8.69 -9.11 -15.45
C LEU A 83 8.96 -8.89 -16.94
N TRP A 84 8.01 -9.20 -17.80
CA TRP A 84 8.11 -8.95 -19.23
C TRP A 84 8.25 -7.46 -19.55
N LEU A 85 7.48 -6.59 -18.87
CA LEU A 85 7.60 -5.14 -19.02
C LEU A 85 8.99 -4.65 -18.58
N MET A 86 9.53 -5.18 -17.49
CA MET A 86 10.89 -4.88 -17.03
C MET A 86 11.93 -5.28 -18.09
N TYR A 87 11.85 -6.50 -18.59
CA TYR A 87 12.75 -7.02 -19.63
C TYR A 87 12.68 -6.19 -20.93
N ARG A 88 11.45 -5.91 -21.40
CA ARG A 88 11.21 -5.07 -22.58
C ARG A 88 11.80 -3.67 -22.44
N ASN A 89 11.63 -3.04 -21.28
CA ASN A 89 12.17 -1.70 -21.03
C ASN A 89 13.70 -1.73 -20.96
N HIS A 90 14.28 -2.75 -20.36
CA HIS A 90 15.73 -2.94 -20.32
C HIS A 90 16.31 -3.06 -21.74
N ARG A 91 15.72 -3.89 -22.60
CA ARG A 91 16.13 -4.02 -24.02
C ARG A 91 15.96 -2.74 -24.82
N ALA A 92 14.93 -1.95 -24.52
CA ALA A 92 14.68 -0.69 -25.21
C ALA A 92 15.54 0.48 -24.68
N GLY A 93 16.51 0.24 -23.79
CA GLY A 93 17.33 1.28 -23.16
C GLY A 93 16.55 2.30 -22.34
N LYS A 94 15.31 1.97 -21.93
CA LYS A 94 14.48 2.85 -21.10
C LYS A 94 14.96 2.84 -19.65
N PRO A 95 14.69 3.91 -18.87
CA PRO A 95 14.98 3.92 -17.45
C PRO A 95 14.37 2.71 -16.75
N GLY A 96 15.14 2.11 -15.83
CA GLY A 96 14.72 0.92 -15.09
C GLY A 96 13.40 1.14 -14.32
N LEU A 97 12.59 0.07 -14.21
CA LEU A 97 11.34 0.11 -13.45
C LEU A 97 11.59 0.17 -11.93
N VAL A 98 12.65 -0.48 -11.48
CA VAL A 98 12.99 -0.58 -10.05
C VAL A 98 13.70 0.64 -9.53
N MET A 99 14.49 1.30 -10.39
CA MET A 99 15.26 2.49 -10.02
C MET A 99 15.07 3.57 -11.07
N GLY A 100 14.54 4.71 -10.66
CA GLY A 100 14.47 5.89 -11.50
C GLY A 100 15.86 6.35 -11.97
N ARG A 101 15.89 7.23 -12.97
CA ARG A 101 17.13 7.86 -13.45
C ARG A 101 17.80 8.56 -12.27
N SER A 102 18.96 8.07 -11.84
CA SER A 102 19.73 8.66 -10.75
C SER A 102 20.19 10.05 -11.18
N GLY A 103 19.53 11.06 -10.70
CA GLY A 103 19.88 12.45 -10.96
C GLY A 103 19.24 13.40 -9.96
N GLU A 104 17.98 13.21 -9.59
CA GLU A 104 17.30 14.18 -8.73
C GLU A 104 16.49 13.58 -7.57
N TYR A 105 16.06 12.30 -7.66
CA TYR A 105 15.24 11.67 -6.62
C TYR A 105 15.55 10.16 -6.50
N GLY A 106 16.80 9.82 -6.22
CA GLY A 106 17.14 8.44 -5.84
C GLY A 106 16.49 8.08 -4.49
N LEU A 107 16.37 6.79 -4.18
CA LEU A 107 15.91 6.29 -2.86
C LEU A 107 16.65 7.01 -1.70
N PHE A 108 17.76 7.64 -2.00
CA PHE A 108 18.68 8.34 -1.15
C PHE A 108 19.14 9.65 -1.82
N GLY A 109 18.19 10.45 -2.36
CA GLY A 109 18.48 11.67 -3.12
C GLY A 109 19.31 12.68 -2.36
N GLY A 110 20.61 12.72 -2.65
CA GLY A 110 21.47 13.86 -2.43
C GLY A 110 21.54 14.67 -3.74
N THR A 111 21.40 15.98 -3.65
CA THR A 111 21.73 16.92 -4.72
C THR A 111 23.24 16.96 -4.87
N GLU A 112 23.84 15.96 -5.49
CA GLU A 112 25.22 16.06 -5.91
C GLU A 112 25.28 16.62 -7.33
N ASN A 113 26.15 17.65 -7.48
CA ASN A 113 26.42 18.32 -8.73
C ASN A 113 26.63 17.34 -9.89
N ILE A 114 25.88 17.58 -10.97
CA ILE A 114 25.85 16.83 -12.23
C ILE A 114 27.22 16.70 -12.92
N TYR A 115 28.30 17.24 -12.35
CA TYR A 115 29.62 17.27 -12.96
C TYR A 115 30.57 16.15 -12.55
N ASP A 116 30.20 15.25 -11.62
CA ASP A 116 31.11 14.16 -11.27
C ASP A 116 30.75 12.88 -12.07
N THR A 117 31.26 12.81 -13.27
CA THR A 117 31.11 11.68 -14.22
C THR A 117 31.76 10.38 -13.71
N ASN A 118 32.53 10.41 -12.64
CA ASN A 118 33.28 9.26 -12.13
C ASN A 118 32.50 8.36 -11.18
N VAL A 119 31.32 8.79 -10.68
CA VAL A 119 30.47 7.96 -9.83
C VAL A 119 29.56 6.99 -10.63
N ARG A 120 29.55 7.08 -11.96
CA ARG A 120 28.68 6.28 -12.84
C ARG A 120 29.01 4.79 -12.92
N THR A 121 30.18 4.35 -12.48
CA THR A 121 30.69 3.00 -12.76
C THR A 121 30.92 2.08 -11.56
N ALA A 122 30.83 2.56 -10.34
CA ALA A 122 31.15 1.77 -9.17
C ALA A 122 29.92 1.54 -8.28
N GLY A 123 29.31 0.37 -8.42
CA GLY A 123 28.55 -0.21 -7.33
C GLY A 123 27.04 -0.34 -7.57
N GLY A 124 26.60 -1.59 -7.67
CA GLY A 124 25.21 -1.99 -7.56
C GLY A 124 24.58 -1.50 -6.22
N LEU A 125 23.43 -2.06 -5.83
CA LEU A 125 22.68 -1.69 -4.62
C LEU A 125 23.57 -1.45 -3.39
N ARG A 126 24.61 -2.27 -3.20
CA ARG A 126 25.58 -2.16 -2.11
C ARG A 126 26.35 -0.83 -2.11
N GLY A 127 26.81 -0.35 -3.26
CA GLY A 127 27.53 0.92 -3.35
C GLY A 127 26.63 2.12 -3.04
N ARG A 128 25.35 2.06 -3.42
CA ARG A 128 24.38 3.14 -3.13
C ARG A 128 23.98 3.18 -1.67
N VAL A 129 23.77 2.01 -1.04
CA VAL A 129 23.54 1.92 0.41
C VAL A 129 24.72 2.48 1.18
N THR A 130 25.94 2.12 0.79
CA THR A 130 27.17 2.64 1.43
C THR A 130 27.33 4.15 1.25
N ALA A 131 27.00 4.68 0.07
CA ALA A 131 27.01 6.12 -0.18
C ALA A 131 25.98 6.85 0.69
N PHE A 132 24.74 6.34 0.76
CA PHE A 132 23.72 6.89 1.67
C PHE A 132 24.18 6.92 3.12
N MET A 133 24.71 5.79 3.59
CA MET A 133 25.20 5.67 4.97
C MET A 133 26.35 6.62 5.31
N ARG A 134 27.18 6.98 4.34
CA ARG A 134 28.29 7.94 4.54
C ARG A 134 27.82 9.40 4.64
N HIS A 135 26.64 9.72 4.13
CA HIS A 135 26.10 11.08 4.12
C HIS A 135 25.16 11.38 5.29
N LEU A 136 24.87 10.39 6.15
CA LEU A 136 24.09 10.60 7.36
C LEU A 136 24.91 11.26 8.45
N SER A 137 24.36 12.30 9.07
CA SER A 137 24.93 12.88 10.28
C SER A 137 24.83 11.88 11.45
N PRO A 138 25.69 12.00 12.49
CA PRO A 138 25.56 11.17 13.69
C PRO A 138 24.17 11.24 14.33
N ALA A 139 23.50 12.39 14.29
CA ALA A 139 22.13 12.56 14.80
C ALA A 139 21.13 11.74 13.99
N GLU A 140 21.14 11.81 12.67
CA GLU A 140 20.27 11.00 11.81
C GLU A 140 20.48 9.49 12.03
N TRP A 141 21.72 9.05 12.30
CA TRP A 141 22.00 7.66 12.65
C TRP A 141 21.27 7.24 13.92
N ILE A 142 21.34 8.06 14.97
CA ILE A 142 20.66 7.80 16.25
C ILE A 142 19.15 7.74 16.03
N GLU A 143 18.59 8.67 15.26
CA GLU A 143 17.16 8.72 14.93
C GLU A 143 16.70 7.47 14.18
N TRP A 144 17.45 7.01 13.16
CA TRP A 144 17.11 5.76 12.47
C TRP A 144 17.21 4.54 13.37
N ILE A 145 18.21 4.45 14.23
CA ILE A 145 18.34 3.35 15.20
C ILE A 145 17.14 3.37 16.15
N LEU A 146 16.74 4.54 16.65
CA LEU A 146 15.56 4.67 17.51
C LEU A 146 14.28 4.25 16.78
N PHE A 147 14.09 4.68 15.54
CA PHE A 147 12.96 4.24 14.73
C PHE A 147 12.91 2.71 14.57
N PHE A 148 14.02 2.08 14.21
CA PHE A 148 14.06 0.62 14.05
C PHE A 148 13.89 -0.13 15.38
N ALA A 149 14.33 0.45 16.50
CA ALA A 149 14.07 -0.09 17.83
C ALA A 149 12.57 -0.04 18.17
N LEU A 150 11.89 1.07 17.88
CA LEU A 150 10.43 1.19 18.03
C LEU A 150 9.67 0.20 17.13
N LEU A 151 10.08 0.06 15.87
CA LEU A 151 9.51 -0.92 14.95
C LEU A 151 9.69 -2.35 15.47
N GLY A 152 10.89 -2.71 15.93
CA GLY A 152 11.18 -4.02 16.53
C GLY A 152 10.33 -4.28 17.77
N PHE A 153 10.19 -3.27 18.64
CA PHE A 153 9.31 -3.34 19.82
C PHE A 153 7.85 -3.55 19.42
N GLN A 154 7.36 -2.84 18.41
CA GLN A 154 5.98 -2.98 17.93
C GLN A 154 5.73 -4.38 17.34
N LEU A 155 6.65 -4.90 16.53
CA LEU A 155 6.56 -6.25 15.98
C LEU A 155 6.54 -7.31 17.10
N TYR A 156 7.40 -7.15 18.10
CA TYR A 156 7.38 -8.01 19.27
C TYR A 156 6.03 -7.96 20.00
N LYS A 157 5.51 -6.76 20.26
CA LYS A 157 4.21 -6.57 20.93
C LYS A 157 3.07 -7.17 20.13
N ALA A 158 3.05 -6.97 18.82
CA ALA A 158 1.98 -7.46 17.95
C ALA A 158 1.93 -9.00 17.90
N VAL A 159 3.08 -9.68 17.99
CA VAL A 159 3.14 -11.15 17.97
C VAL A 159 2.97 -11.73 19.37
N ALA A 160 3.67 -11.19 20.38
CA ALA A 160 3.68 -11.77 21.73
C ALA A 160 2.41 -11.45 22.55
N PHE A 161 1.70 -10.38 22.21
CA PHE A 161 0.52 -9.89 22.91
C PHE A 161 -0.68 -9.71 21.97
N ALA A 162 -0.79 -10.59 20.97
CA ALA A 162 -1.95 -10.63 20.08
C ALA A 162 -3.25 -10.76 20.90
N SER A 163 -4.30 -10.04 20.50
CA SER A 163 -5.59 -10.11 21.19
C SER A 163 -6.39 -11.30 20.69
N PHE A 164 -6.79 -12.18 21.60
CA PHE A 164 -7.68 -13.32 21.32
C PHE A 164 -9.07 -13.02 21.90
N ASP A 165 -9.78 -12.08 21.30
CA ASP A 165 -11.13 -11.69 21.74
C ASP A 165 -12.24 -12.24 20.81
N GLY A 166 -13.50 -11.83 21.05
CA GLY A 166 -14.66 -12.30 20.30
C GLY A 166 -14.59 -12.06 18.78
N ASP A 167 -13.94 -10.97 18.35
CA ASP A 167 -13.71 -10.71 16.92
C ASP A 167 -12.73 -11.72 16.30
N ASP A 168 -11.79 -12.25 17.09
CA ASP A 168 -10.85 -13.28 16.65
C ASP A 168 -11.58 -14.59 16.32
N ALA A 169 -12.57 -14.96 17.12
CA ALA A 169 -13.43 -16.10 16.85
C ALA A 169 -14.20 -16.00 15.51
N TYR A 170 -14.38 -14.80 14.98
CA TYR A 170 -14.93 -14.62 13.65
C TYR A 170 -13.85 -14.68 12.57
N TYR A 171 -12.94 -13.71 12.54
CA TYR A 171 -12.02 -13.53 11.40
C TYR A 171 -10.99 -14.65 11.25
N VAL A 172 -10.42 -15.12 12.36
CA VAL A 172 -9.39 -16.17 12.33
C VAL A 172 -10.04 -17.53 12.09
N VAL A 173 -11.17 -17.80 12.75
CA VAL A 173 -11.88 -19.06 12.55
C VAL A 173 -12.48 -19.13 11.14
N GLU A 174 -12.99 -18.03 10.57
CA GLU A 174 -13.46 -17.97 9.19
C GLU A 174 -12.32 -18.30 8.20
N SER A 175 -11.11 -17.78 8.45
CA SER A 175 -9.93 -18.15 7.66
C SER A 175 -9.57 -19.63 7.79
N LEU A 176 -9.72 -20.22 8.99
CA LEU A 176 -9.47 -21.63 9.25
C LEU A 176 -10.52 -22.52 8.58
N ILE A 177 -11.80 -22.15 8.68
CA ILE A 177 -12.89 -22.84 8.00
C ILE A 177 -12.63 -22.89 6.49
N ALA A 178 -12.29 -21.76 5.88
CA ALA A 178 -11.98 -21.71 4.46
C ALA A 178 -10.75 -22.57 4.11
N GLN A 179 -9.74 -22.62 4.98
CA GLN A 179 -8.55 -23.46 4.80
C GLN A 179 -8.88 -24.97 4.83
N GLU A 180 -9.78 -25.39 5.72
CA GLU A 180 -10.05 -26.81 5.99
C GLU A 180 -11.20 -27.37 5.17
N SER A 181 -12.23 -26.56 4.90
CA SER A 181 -13.47 -27.01 4.26
C SER A 181 -13.61 -26.58 2.80
N ASP A 182 -12.72 -25.72 2.30
CA ASP A 182 -12.83 -25.07 0.98
C ASP A 182 -14.13 -24.22 0.80
N VAL A 183 -14.80 -23.83 1.90
CA VAL A 183 -16.06 -23.07 1.89
C VAL A 183 -15.87 -21.69 2.50
N MET A 184 -16.36 -20.63 1.83
CA MET A 184 -16.32 -19.26 2.29
C MET A 184 -17.70 -18.77 2.72
N TYR A 185 -17.83 -18.21 3.95
CA TYR A 185 -18.99 -17.46 4.46
C TYR A 185 -20.33 -18.24 4.47
N ARG A 186 -20.28 -19.57 4.49
CA ARG A 186 -21.47 -20.45 4.57
C ARG A 186 -21.42 -21.43 5.74
N ILE A 187 -20.46 -21.27 6.63
CA ILE A 187 -20.33 -21.99 7.89
C ILE A 187 -20.18 -20.95 8.99
N LEU A 188 -21.05 -21.04 10.02
CA LEU A 188 -21.02 -20.07 11.11
C LEU A 188 -19.79 -20.29 11.99
N PRO A 189 -18.85 -19.34 12.09
CA PRO A 189 -17.59 -19.53 12.81
C PRO A 189 -17.76 -19.89 14.30
N TYR A 190 -18.83 -19.39 14.93
CA TYR A 190 -19.08 -19.62 16.34
C TYR A 190 -19.59 -21.03 16.69
N THR A 191 -20.20 -21.72 15.72
CA THR A 191 -20.87 -23.02 15.97
C THR A 191 -20.41 -24.12 15.04
N GLY A 192 -19.73 -23.82 13.95
CA GLY A 192 -19.36 -24.76 12.90
C GLY A 192 -20.54 -25.30 12.09
N ARG A 193 -21.75 -24.72 12.24
CA ARG A 193 -22.95 -25.19 11.52
C ARG A 193 -23.05 -24.52 10.15
N PRO A 194 -23.55 -25.25 9.13
CA PRO A 194 -23.90 -24.65 7.86
C PRO A 194 -24.89 -23.49 8.05
N THR A 195 -24.75 -22.44 7.28
CA THR A 195 -25.63 -21.28 7.26
C THR A 195 -25.80 -20.80 5.83
N ASP A 196 -26.79 -19.95 5.60
CA ASP A 196 -26.86 -19.16 4.38
C ASP A 196 -25.64 -18.22 4.29
N LEU A 197 -25.43 -17.64 3.12
CA LEU A 197 -24.34 -16.69 2.91
C LEU A 197 -24.37 -15.56 3.95
N ASP A 198 -23.27 -15.36 4.67
CA ASP A 198 -23.12 -14.22 5.57
C ASP A 198 -22.93 -12.92 4.75
N VAL A 199 -24.05 -12.32 4.36
CA VAL A 199 -24.10 -11.13 3.50
C VAL A 199 -23.28 -9.96 4.06
N ARG A 200 -23.19 -9.85 5.38
CA ARG A 200 -22.48 -8.75 6.05
C ARG A 200 -20.98 -8.79 5.76
N HIS A 201 -20.39 -9.97 5.67
CA HIS A 201 -18.95 -10.16 5.53
C HIS A 201 -18.53 -10.75 4.19
N ALA A 202 -19.48 -11.31 3.43
CA ALA A 202 -19.21 -12.09 2.22
C ALA A 202 -18.37 -11.38 1.15
N LEU A 203 -18.44 -10.06 1.08
CA LEU A 203 -17.67 -9.27 0.14
C LEU A 203 -16.34 -8.77 0.72
N ALA A 204 -16.14 -8.82 2.06
CA ALA A 204 -14.94 -8.40 2.75
C ALA A 204 -13.93 -9.56 2.83
N VAL A 205 -13.29 -9.87 1.72
CA VAL A 205 -12.55 -11.12 1.51
C VAL A 205 -11.15 -11.17 2.13
N PHE A 206 -10.80 -10.25 3.04
CA PHE A 206 -9.48 -10.25 3.69
C PHE A 206 -9.19 -11.54 4.49
N PRO A 207 -10.13 -12.11 5.29
CA PRO A 207 -9.91 -13.41 5.94
C PRO A 207 -9.61 -14.54 4.94
N MET A 208 -10.23 -14.49 3.77
CA MET A 208 -10.00 -15.47 2.69
C MET A 208 -8.60 -15.33 2.09
N TRP A 209 -8.07 -14.10 2.02
CA TRP A 209 -6.67 -13.90 1.62
C TRP A 209 -5.70 -14.47 2.65
N VAL A 210 -5.98 -14.33 3.96
CA VAL A 210 -5.23 -14.99 5.03
C VAL A 210 -5.26 -16.50 4.88
N ALA A 211 -6.43 -17.09 4.61
CA ALA A 211 -6.58 -18.52 4.34
C ALA A 211 -5.78 -18.95 3.10
N PHE A 212 -5.78 -18.15 2.03
CA PHE A 212 -4.96 -18.40 0.84
C PHE A 212 -3.47 -18.47 1.18
N VAL A 213 -2.94 -17.49 1.92
CA VAL A 213 -1.53 -17.48 2.36
C VAL A 213 -1.24 -18.71 3.21
N SER A 214 -2.18 -19.12 4.09
CA SER A 214 -2.04 -20.29 4.96
C SER A 214 -1.91 -21.58 4.16
N VAL A 215 -2.80 -21.80 3.18
CA VAL A 215 -2.75 -22.96 2.29
C VAL A 215 -1.45 -23.00 1.48
N ARG A 216 -1.04 -21.85 0.91
CA ARG A 216 0.20 -21.76 0.11
C ARG A 216 1.48 -21.96 0.93
N ALA A 217 1.48 -21.55 2.18
CA ALA A 217 2.61 -21.75 3.08
C ALA A 217 2.60 -23.12 3.76
N GLY A 218 1.49 -23.86 3.70
CA GLY A 218 1.30 -25.08 4.48
C GLY A 218 1.33 -24.82 6.00
N MET A 219 0.76 -23.66 6.43
CA MET A 219 0.72 -23.22 7.82
C MET A 219 -0.73 -23.09 8.26
N HIS A 220 -0.98 -23.32 9.54
CA HIS A 220 -2.29 -23.13 10.14
C HIS A 220 -2.71 -21.65 10.09
N ALA A 221 -3.97 -21.38 9.77
CA ALA A 221 -4.48 -20.01 9.58
C ALA A 221 -4.27 -19.12 10.82
N THR A 222 -4.36 -19.68 12.04
CA THR A 222 -4.08 -18.94 13.28
C THR A 222 -2.63 -18.43 13.34
N ILE A 223 -1.66 -19.25 12.93
CA ILE A 223 -0.24 -18.83 12.91
C ILE A 223 -0.04 -17.73 11.87
N VAL A 224 -0.67 -17.88 10.70
CA VAL A 224 -0.58 -16.86 9.66
C VAL A 224 -1.21 -15.56 10.14
N SER A 225 -2.39 -15.60 10.76
CA SER A 225 -3.06 -14.42 11.31
C SER A 225 -2.21 -13.72 12.37
N HIS A 226 -1.81 -14.43 13.41
CA HIS A 226 -1.22 -13.81 14.60
C HIS A 226 0.30 -13.58 14.51
N VAL A 227 1.00 -14.22 13.58
CA VAL A 227 2.46 -14.07 13.42
C VAL A 227 2.82 -13.49 12.06
N VAL A 228 2.35 -14.10 10.97
CA VAL A 228 2.80 -13.71 9.63
C VAL A 228 2.21 -12.37 9.23
N MET A 229 0.91 -12.13 9.49
CA MET A 229 0.26 -10.86 9.11
C MET A 229 0.88 -9.66 9.82
N PRO A 230 1.09 -9.63 11.15
CA PRO A 230 1.80 -8.53 11.80
C PRO A 230 3.20 -8.29 11.21
N LEU A 231 3.98 -9.36 11.01
CA LEU A 231 5.33 -9.27 10.46
C LEU A 231 5.37 -8.76 9.01
N ALA A 232 4.30 -8.94 8.24
CA ALA A 232 4.19 -8.44 6.87
C ALA A 232 3.59 -7.03 6.80
N LEU A 233 2.45 -6.80 7.48
CA LEU A 233 1.65 -5.59 7.31
C LEU A 233 2.21 -4.38 8.09
N ILE A 234 2.81 -4.59 9.27
CA ILE A 234 3.41 -3.50 10.05
C ILE A 234 4.58 -2.85 9.27
N PRO A 235 5.59 -3.59 8.78
CA PRO A 235 6.65 -2.99 7.97
C PRO A 235 6.13 -2.37 6.66
N LEU A 236 5.11 -2.97 6.05
CA LEU A 236 4.48 -2.44 4.83
C LEU A 236 3.82 -1.07 5.09
N THR A 237 3.17 -0.89 6.24
CA THR A 237 2.59 0.39 6.66
C THR A 237 3.67 1.45 6.88
N TYR A 238 4.77 1.10 7.55
CA TYR A 238 5.89 2.03 7.71
C TYR A 238 6.59 2.35 6.38
N LEU A 239 6.63 1.40 5.45
CA LEU A 239 7.10 1.67 4.10
C LEU A 239 6.22 2.71 3.40
N LEU A 240 4.90 2.67 3.59
CA LEU A 240 3.97 3.68 3.08
C LEU A 240 4.20 5.04 3.74
N TYR A 241 4.36 5.11 5.06
CA TYR A 241 4.71 6.36 5.74
C TYR A 241 6.05 6.92 5.27
N PHE A 242 7.04 6.07 5.03
CA PHE A 242 8.31 6.48 4.45
C PHE A 242 8.13 7.10 3.05
N GLU A 243 7.31 6.51 2.18
CA GLU A 243 7.02 7.07 0.86
C GLU A 243 6.23 8.40 0.95
N ILE A 244 5.31 8.55 1.91
CA ILE A 244 4.62 9.81 2.22
C ILE A 244 5.64 10.85 2.70
N GLY A 245 6.48 10.50 3.66
CA GLY A 245 7.53 11.39 4.19
C GLY A 245 8.49 11.86 3.11
N ARG A 246 8.87 10.98 2.18
CA ARG A 246 9.70 11.36 1.02
C ARG A 246 9.05 12.41 0.13
N LEU A 247 7.74 12.37 -0.06
CA LEU A 247 7.02 13.41 -0.81
C LEU A 247 6.95 14.71 -0.01
N LEU A 248 6.73 14.65 1.29
CA LEU A 248 6.61 15.84 2.14
C LEU A 248 7.95 16.56 2.32
N PHE A 249 9.02 15.81 2.62
CA PHE A 249 10.35 16.38 2.94
C PHE A 249 11.29 16.46 1.74
N GLY A 250 10.95 15.87 0.60
CA GLY A 250 11.70 15.97 -0.66
C GLY A 250 11.46 17.24 -1.47
N ARG A 251 10.57 18.14 -1.02
CA ARG A 251 10.11 19.33 -1.78
C ARG A 251 11.07 20.53 -1.78
N GLN A 252 12.22 20.44 -1.19
CA GLN A 252 13.07 21.58 -0.81
C GLN A 252 13.60 22.47 -1.96
N MET A 253 13.48 22.16 -3.22
CA MET A 253 14.27 22.85 -4.25
C MET A 253 13.54 23.80 -5.20
N GLN A 254 12.23 23.97 -5.11
CA GLN A 254 11.52 24.79 -6.11
C GLN A 254 10.99 26.14 -5.60
N SER A 255 10.97 26.40 -4.30
CA SER A 255 10.60 27.72 -3.77
C SER A 255 11.69 28.79 -3.92
N ILE A 256 12.93 28.38 -4.17
CA ILE A 256 14.10 29.28 -4.22
C ILE A 256 14.21 30.07 -5.54
N GLY A 257 13.47 29.68 -6.57
CA GLY A 257 13.51 30.35 -7.89
C GLY A 257 12.89 31.75 -7.94
N TRP A 258 12.05 32.14 -6.99
CA TRP A 258 11.31 33.40 -7.01
C TRP A 258 11.95 34.56 -6.25
N GLN A 259 13.04 34.33 -5.48
CA GLN A 259 13.72 35.37 -4.69
C GLN A 259 15.12 35.78 -5.19
N LYS A 260 15.44 35.48 -6.43
CA LYS A 260 16.69 36.01 -7.05
C LYS A 260 16.50 37.40 -7.69
N GLY A 261 15.69 38.25 -7.05
CA GLY A 261 15.54 39.66 -7.41
C GLY A 261 15.64 40.52 -6.18
N ILE A 262 16.78 41.22 -6.04
CA ILE A 262 17.02 42.38 -5.17
C ILE A 262 17.29 42.07 -3.67
N GLY A 263 18.55 42.18 -3.25
CA GLY A 263 18.97 42.44 -1.87
C GLY A 263 19.44 41.22 -1.08
N GLY A 264 20.74 41.07 -0.96
CA GLY A 264 21.40 40.04 -0.20
C GLY A 264 21.10 40.06 1.29
N SER A 265 20.47 39.07 1.77
CA SER A 265 20.67 38.47 3.07
C SER A 265 20.29 37.00 2.95
N ARG A 266 21.25 36.12 3.26
CA ARG A 266 21.03 34.69 3.43
C ARG A 266 20.18 34.49 4.67
N GLU A 267 18.88 34.65 4.54
CA GLU A 267 17.95 34.17 5.54
C GLU A 267 18.07 32.64 5.55
N LYS A 268 18.57 32.09 6.64
CA LYS A 268 18.59 30.65 6.91
C LYS A 268 17.13 30.20 6.84
N ASP A 269 16.77 29.53 5.73
CA ASP A 269 15.43 28.95 5.54
C ASP A 269 15.23 27.87 6.60
N SER A 270 14.57 28.26 7.69
CA SER A 270 14.21 27.42 8.83
C SER A 270 12.95 26.58 8.53
N GLY A 271 12.78 26.15 7.29
CA GLY A 271 11.63 25.37 6.86
C GLY A 271 11.57 24.00 7.56
N VAL A 272 10.43 23.66 8.12
CA VAL A 272 10.15 22.38 8.80
C VAL A 272 10.31 21.17 7.85
N PHE A 273 10.30 21.40 6.54
CA PHE A 273 10.28 20.35 5.51
C PHE A 273 11.67 20.04 4.94
N HIS A 274 12.65 19.77 5.80
CA HIS A 274 13.98 19.31 5.39
C HIS A 274 14.07 17.78 5.40
N ARG A 275 14.85 17.20 4.47
CA ARG A 275 15.10 15.75 4.40
C ARG A 275 15.61 15.16 5.71
N GLU A 276 16.38 15.90 6.46
CA GLU A 276 16.93 15.55 7.77
C GLU A 276 15.83 15.24 8.79
N ASN A 277 14.60 15.73 8.57
CA ASN A 277 13.46 15.50 9.44
C ASN A 277 12.68 14.19 9.13
N LEU A 278 13.05 13.45 8.06
CA LEU A 278 12.38 12.20 7.70
C LEU A 278 12.47 11.12 8.81
N PRO A 279 13.64 10.87 9.43
CA PRO A 279 13.69 9.90 10.52
C PRO A 279 12.89 10.35 11.75
N VAL A 280 12.86 11.64 12.07
CA VAL A 280 12.03 12.20 13.14
C VAL A 280 10.54 11.97 12.83
N PHE A 281 10.09 12.21 11.60
CA PHE A 281 8.73 11.90 11.18
C PHE A 281 8.41 10.42 11.36
N MET A 282 9.32 9.51 11.00
CA MET A 282 9.12 8.07 11.16
C MET A 282 9.04 7.66 12.64
N ILE A 283 9.83 8.29 13.52
CA ILE A 283 9.76 8.10 14.97
C ILE A 283 8.40 8.55 15.50
N ILE A 284 7.94 9.76 15.12
CA ILE A 284 6.64 10.30 15.53
C ILE A 284 5.52 9.36 15.11
N MET A 285 5.52 8.89 13.86
CA MET A 285 4.53 7.92 13.38
C MET A 285 4.60 6.61 14.17
N GLY A 286 5.80 6.12 14.50
CA GLY A 286 5.99 4.94 15.35
C GLY A 286 5.41 5.13 16.76
N MET A 287 5.65 6.29 17.35
CA MET A 287 5.10 6.63 18.66
C MET A 287 3.57 6.69 18.64
N PHE A 288 2.97 7.33 17.64
CA PHE A 288 1.51 7.36 17.51
C PHE A 288 0.93 5.95 17.37
N GLN A 289 1.53 5.09 16.57
CA GLN A 289 1.05 3.71 16.40
C GLN A 289 1.16 2.88 17.68
N ILE A 290 2.16 3.11 18.51
CA ILE A 290 2.36 2.35 19.77
C ILE A 290 1.50 2.92 20.89
N PHE A 291 1.51 4.25 21.08
CA PHE A 291 0.85 4.93 22.22
C PHE A 291 -0.57 5.40 21.92
N GLY A 292 -1.01 5.40 20.67
CA GLY A 292 -2.40 5.67 20.28
C GLY A 292 -3.38 4.55 20.64
N ASN A 293 -2.89 3.44 21.20
CA ASN A 293 -3.70 2.34 21.70
C ASN A 293 -4.43 2.70 23.02
N VAL A 294 -5.32 3.68 22.94
CA VAL A 294 -6.06 4.24 24.10
C VAL A 294 -7.48 3.71 24.23
N SER A 295 -8.00 3.05 23.20
CA SER A 295 -9.33 2.44 23.16
C SER A 295 -9.34 1.24 22.22
N ILE A 296 -10.20 0.26 22.49
CA ILE A 296 -10.40 -0.91 21.62
C ILE A 296 -10.90 -0.53 20.20
N TYR A 297 -11.34 0.70 20.01
CA TYR A 297 -11.86 1.20 18.72
C TYR A 297 -10.88 2.09 17.96
N THR A 298 -9.68 2.39 18.51
CA THR A 298 -8.70 3.19 17.79
C THR A 298 -8.02 2.36 16.70
N ASN A 299 -7.64 3.02 15.60
CA ASN A 299 -6.91 2.38 14.51
C ASN A 299 -5.58 1.76 14.99
N GLU A 300 -4.91 2.44 15.92
CA GLU A 300 -3.64 2.01 16.50
C GLU A 300 -3.80 0.71 17.31
N THR A 301 -4.94 0.53 17.99
CA THR A 301 -5.25 -0.74 18.67
C THR A 301 -5.42 -1.87 17.66
N PHE A 302 -6.18 -1.66 16.59
CA PHE A 302 -6.29 -2.67 15.54
C PHE A 302 -4.93 -2.98 14.92
N PHE A 303 -4.14 -1.97 14.65
CA PHE A 303 -2.82 -2.13 14.04
C PHE A 303 -1.82 -2.84 14.95
N LEU A 304 -1.89 -2.64 16.28
CA LEU A 304 -0.98 -3.25 17.23
C LEU A 304 -1.39 -4.67 17.64
N THR A 305 -2.70 -4.95 17.76
CA THR A 305 -3.18 -6.18 18.38
C THR A 305 -4.03 -7.06 17.48
N ARG A 306 -4.48 -6.55 16.33
CA ARG A 306 -5.44 -7.21 15.41
C ARG A 306 -5.13 -6.94 13.94
N THR A 307 -3.86 -7.00 13.57
CA THR A 307 -3.39 -6.70 12.19
C THR A 307 -4.02 -7.58 11.12
N TRP A 308 -4.52 -8.77 11.48
CA TRP A 308 -5.22 -9.71 10.59
C TRP A 308 -6.68 -9.33 10.29
N GLN A 309 -7.19 -8.26 10.85
CA GLN A 309 -8.54 -7.78 10.55
C GLN A 309 -8.54 -6.77 9.40
N GLY A 310 -9.54 -6.85 8.52
CA GLY A 310 -9.70 -5.90 7.42
C GLY A 310 -9.80 -4.43 7.88
N LYS A 311 -10.34 -4.18 9.07
CA LYS A 311 -10.39 -2.84 9.69
C LYS A 311 -8.99 -2.25 9.90
N SER A 312 -8.03 -3.08 10.36
CA SER A 312 -6.63 -2.68 10.51
C SER A 312 -6.00 -2.32 9.16
N LEU A 313 -6.20 -3.15 8.14
CA LEU A 313 -5.71 -2.89 6.79
C LEU A 313 -6.30 -1.59 6.22
N ALA A 314 -7.59 -1.36 6.41
CA ALA A 314 -8.27 -0.14 5.97
C ALA A 314 -7.66 1.12 6.59
N GLY A 315 -7.54 1.15 7.93
CA GLY A 315 -7.04 2.32 8.67
C GLY A 315 -5.55 2.55 8.50
N SER A 316 -4.74 1.49 8.48
CA SER A 316 -3.27 1.61 8.51
C SER A 316 -2.63 1.67 7.12
N LEU A 317 -3.29 1.14 6.09
CA LEU A 317 -2.74 1.10 4.72
C LEU A 317 -3.62 1.84 3.71
N VAL A 318 -4.92 1.53 3.63
CA VAL A 318 -5.77 2.06 2.53
C VAL A 318 -5.98 3.56 2.67
N ILE A 319 -6.33 4.07 3.87
CA ILE A 319 -6.52 5.50 4.11
C ILE A 319 -5.21 6.29 3.94
N PRO A 320 -4.07 5.89 4.54
CA PRO A 320 -2.80 6.56 4.27
C PRO A 320 -2.35 6.48 2.80
N ALA A 321 -2.65 5.39 2.09
CA ALA A 321 -2.33 5.27 0.67
C ALA A 321 -3.15 6.24 -0.19
N LEU A 322 -4.39 6.52 0.21
CA LEU A 322 -5.20 7.56 -0.43
C LEU A 322 -4.53 8.94 -0.31
N LEU A 323 -4.06 9.29 0.91
CA LEU A 323 -3.28 10.52 1.11
C LEU A 323 -2.00 10.52 0.26
N TRP A 324 -1.28 9.40 0.19
CA TRP A 324 -0.09 9.27 -0.63
C TRP A 324 -0.35 9.56 -2.11
N VAL A 325 -1.41 9.00 -2.68
CA VAL A 325 -1.81 9.27 -4.07
C VAL A 325 -2.21 10.74 -4.27
N PHE A 326 -2.92 11.33 -3.30
CA PHE A 326 -3.28 12.75 -3.36
C PHE A 326 -2.06 13.66 -3.37
N LEU A 327 -1.06 13.37 -2.55
CA LEU A 327 0.20 14.11 -2.55
C LEU A 327 0.92 13.99 -3.91
N MET A 328 0.93 12.78 -4.50
CA MET A 328 1.50 12.58 -5.84
C MET A 328 0.74 13.34 -6.94
N LEU A 329 -0.59 13.39 -6.89
CA LEU A 329 -1.41 14.15 -7.85
C LEU A 329 -1.20 15.65 -7.68
N TYR A 330 -1.16 16.14 -6.45
CA TYR A 330 -0.87 17.56 -6.16
C TYR A 330 0.49 18.00 -6.69
N GLU A 331 1.53 17.19 -6.50
CA GLU A 331 2.88 17.46 -6.99
C GLU A 331 2.98 17.47 -8.53
N GLY A 332 2.21 16.60 -9.19
CA GLY A 332 2.21 16.47 -10.65
C GLY A 332 1.76 17.76 -11.36
N ASP A 333 0.82 18.48 -10.77
CA ASP A 333 0.28 19.71 -11.37
C ASP A 333 1.07 20.97 -10.97
N ALA A 334 1.72 20.99 -9.79
CA ALA A 334 2.60 22.10 -9.42
C ALA A 334 3.77 22.27 -10.42
N LYS A 335 4.27 21.17 -10.98
CA LYS A 335 5.31 21.17 -12.03
C LYS A 335 4.80 21.57 -13.42
N LYS A 336 3.50 21.57 -13.64
CA LYS A 336 2.89 21.91 -14.94
C LYS A 336 2.89 23.42 -15.23
N ASN A 337 3.01 24.23 -14.18
CA ASN A 337 3.09 25.69 -14.26
C ASN A 337 4.51 26.22 -14.54
N ASP A 338 5.52 25.36 -14.51
CA ASP A 338 6.88 25.74 -14.91
C ASP A 338 7.03 25.67 -16.44
N MET A 339 7.23 26.80 -17.07
CA MET A 339 7.31 27.03 -18.53
C MET A 339 8.43 26.22 -19.22
N TYR A 340 9.33 25.60 -18.46
CA TYR A 340 10.47 24.82 -18.95
C TYR A 340 10.32 23.31 -18.80
N VAL A 341 9.21 22.81 -18.20
CA VAL A 341 8.98 21.38 -18.07
C VAL A 341 8.10 20.93 -19.23
N THR A 342 8.73 20.23 -20.17
CA THR A 342 8.03 19.50 -21.25
C THR A 342 6.80 18.80 -20.66
N LYS A 343 5.61 19.12 -21.21
CA LYS A 343 4.26 18.62 -20.91
C LYS A 343 4.33 17.20 -20.31
N SER A 344 4.41 17.11 -18.98
CA SER A 344 4.48 15.84 -18.27
C SER A 344 3.23 15.06 -18.64
N ARG A 345 3.44 13.94 -19.30
CA ARG A 345 2.41 12.93 -19.53
C ARG A 345 1.83 12.66 -18.16
N THR A 346 0.56 12.98 -17.93
CA THR A 346 -0.15 12.63 -16.71
C THR A 346 0.19 11.18 -16.39
N ASP A 347 0.81 10.93 -15.24
CA ASP A 347 1.29 9.61 -14.86
C ASP A 347 0.09 8.66 -14.73
N ALA A 348 -0.27 8.00 -15.82
CA ALA A 348 -1.39 7.05 -15.87
C ALA A 348 -1.26 5.96 -14.78
N GLY A 349 -0.02 5.66 -14.38
CA GLY A 349 0.26 4.73 -13.29
C GLY A 349 -0.23 5.21 -11.93
N ILE A 350 -0.28 6.52 -11.66
CA ILE A 350 -0.84 7.05 -10.41
C ILE A 350 -2.36 6.85 -10.38
N TRP A 351 -3.03 7.05 -11.51
CA TRP A 351 -4.48 6.79 -11.63
C TRP A 351 -4.79 5.31 -11.50
N LEU A 352 -3.98 4.44 -12.11
CA LEU A 352 -4.11 3.00 -11.93
C LEU A 352 -3.90 2.60 -10.45
N LEU A 353 -2.88 3.13 -9.81
CA LEU A 353 -2.64 2.90 -8.37
C LEU A 353 -3.85 3.35 -7.53
N PHE A 354 -4.45 4.49 -7.88
CA PHE A 354 -5.64 4.97 -7.18
C PHE A 354 -6.84 4.02 -7.34
N VAL A 355 -7.08 3.46 -8.53
CA VAL A 355 -8.09 2.41 -8.75
C VAL A 355 -7.81 1.18 -7.90
N LEU A 356 -6.56 0.71 -7.85
CA LEU A 356 -6.16 -0.46 -7.06
C LEU A 356 -6.36 -0.25 -5.54
N ILE A 357 -6.09 0.97 -5.04
CA ILE A 357 -6.35 1.34 -3.64
C ILE A 357 -7.86 1.33 -3.35
N ASN A 358 -8.67 1.86 -4.25
CA ASN A 358 -10.13 1.82 -4.11
C ASN A 358 -10.66 0.37 -4.04
N MET A 359 -10.19 -0.51 -4.92
CA MET A 359 -10.54 -1.94 -4.88
C MET A 359 -10.11 -2.58 -3.57
N THR A 360 -8.91 -2.30 -3.07
CA THR A 360 -8.44 -2.85 -1.79
C THR A 360 -9.36 -2.48 -0.62
N ALA A 361 -10.07 -1.35 -0.67
CA ALA A 361 -11.06 -1.01 0.35
C ALA A 361 -12.17 -2.06 0.45
N GLY A 362 -12.61 -2.63 -0.68
CA GLY A 362 -13.60 -3.73 -0.73
C GLY A 362 -13.09 -4.99 -0.03
N VAL A 363 -11.84 -5.35 -0.24
CA VAL A 363 -11.20 -6.47 0.46
C VAL A 363 -11.26 -6.31 1.99
N CYS A 364 -11.13 -5.07 2.49
CA CYS A 364 -11.10 -4.77 3.92
C CYS A 364 -12.47 -4.88 4.59
N SER A 365 -13.44 -4.13 4.12
CA SER A 365 -14.82 -4.13 4.63
C SER A 365 -15.73 -3.20 3.81
N SER A 366 -17.04 -3.44 3.86
CA SER A 366 -18.04 -2.56 3.23
C SER A 366 -18.02 -1.14 3.80
N ILE A 367 -17.73 -0.98 5.11
CA ILE A 367 -17.58 0.33 5.76
C ILE A 367 -16.36 1.06 5.21
N ALA A 368 -15.26 0.36 4.96
CA ALA A 368 -14.06 0.97 4.37
C ALA A 368 -14.35 1.52 2.97
N VAL A 369 -15.09 0.79 2.14
CA VAL A 369 -15.53 1.27 0.81
C VAL A 369 -16.27 2.58 0.90
N PHE A 370 -17.27 2.65 1.80
CA PHE A 370 -18.06 3.86 2.01
C PHE A 370 -17.20 5.05 2.48
N LEU A 371 -16.33 4.82 3.47
CA LEU A 371 -15.41 5.83 3.99
C LEU A 371 -14.46 6.36 2.92
N ILE A 372 -13.87 5.47 2.12
CA ILE A 372 -12.96 5.84 1.02
C ILE A 372 -13.68 6.66 -0.06
N CYS A 373 -14.93 6.34 -0.39
CA CYS A 373 -15.73 7.16 -1.29
C CYS A 373 -15.92 8.59 -0.77
N ILE A 374 -16.26 8.76 0.51
CA ILE A 374 -16.42 10.07 1.14
C ILE A 374 -15.09 10.84 1.13
N LEU A 375 -14.01 10.22 1.59
CA LEU A 375 -12.69 10.85 1.62
C LEU A 375 -12.22 11.25 0.21
N THR A 376 -12.48 10.42 -0.79
CA THR A 376 -12.18 10.72 -2.20
C THR A 376 -12.99 11.91 -2.69
N ALA A 377 -14.30 11.98 -2.39
CA ALA A 377 -15.14 13.10 -2.79
C ALA A 377 -14.68 14.42 -2.18
N VAL A 378 -14.41 14.44 -0.88
CA VAL A 378 -13.88 15.62 -0.17
C VAL A 378 -12.54 16.06 -0.77
N THR A 379 -11.62 15.13 -0.98
CA THR A 379 -10.30 15.47 -1.52
C THR A 379 -10.35 15.88 -2.99
N ALA A 380 -11.26 15.28 -3.79
CA ALA A 380 -11.51 15.70 -5.17
C ALA A 380 -11.97 17.15 -5.22
N PHE A 381 -12.89 17.52 -4.33
CA PHE A 381 -13.35 18.90 -4.20
C PHE A 381 -12.20 19.84 -3.82
N CYS A 382 -11.43 19.49 -2.77
CA CYS A 382 -10.29 20.30 -2.34
C CYS A 382 -9.25 20.49 -3.46
N LEU A 383 -8.87 19.39 -4.15
CA LEU A 383 -7.91 19.47 -5.26
C LEU A 383 -8.47 20.30 -6.43
N ALA A 384 -9.76 20.16 -6.77
CA ALA A 384 -10.39 20.94 -7.85
C ALA A 384 -10.37 22.44 -7.55
N VAL A 385 -10.61 22.83 -6.29
CA VAL A 385 -10.53 24.23 -5.86
C VAL A 385 -9.09 24.75 -5.91
N VAL A 386 -8.14 24.00 -5.35
CA VAL A 386 -6.72 24.41 -5.30
C VAL A 386 -6.09 24.49 -6.69
N GLN A 387 -6.37 23.53 -7.56
CA GLN A 387 -5.80 23.44 -8.91
C GLN A 387 -6.65 24.20 -9.95
N ARG A 388 -7.83 24.69 -9.55
CA ARG A 388 -8.80 25.36 -10.44
C ARG A 388 -9.15 24.52 -11.68
N ASP A 389 -9.17 23.19 -11.53
CA ASP A 389 -9.52 22.24 -12.59
C ASP A 389 -10.61 21.26 -12.15
N ILE A 390 -11.84 21.53 -12.62
CA ILE A 390 -13.01 20.68 -12.33
C ILE A 390 -12.88 19.26 -12.91
N LYS A 391 -12.03 19.05 -13.93
CA LYS A 391 -11.83 17.73 -14.55
C LYS A 391 -11.27 16.70 -13.56
N ILE A 392 -10.62 17.16 -12.49
CA ILE A 392 -10.10 16.31 -11.42
C ILE A 392 -11.25 15.55 -10.75
N ILE A 393 -12.37 16.19 -10.48
CA ILE A 393 -13.55 15.56 -9.87
C ILE A 393 -14.01 14.37 -10.71
N PHE A 394 -14.12 14.53 -12.03
CA PHE A 394 -14.52 13.45 -12.92
C PHE A 394 -13.50 12.30 -12.98
N LYS A 395 -12.21 12.62 -12.99
CA LYS A 395 -11.14 11.59 -12.97
C LYS A 395 -11.13 10.81 -11.65
N MET A 396 -11.29 11.50 -10.53
CA MET A 396 -11.35 10.87 -9.22
C MET A 396 -12.63 10.07 -9.05
N GLY A 397 -13.76 10.56 -9.54
CA GLY A 397 -15.01 9.80 -9.64
C GLY A 397 -14.86 8.53 -10.47
N ALA A 398 -14.19 8.60 -11.62
CA ALA A 398 -13.90 7.43 -12.44
C ALA A 398 -13.01 6.41 -11.72
N ALA A 399 -12.04 6.85 -10.93
CA ALA A 399 -11.20 5.96 -10.12
C ALA A 399 -11.96 5.31 -8.95
N CYS A 400 -13.09 5.89 -8.52
CA CYS A 400 -13.99 5.32 -7.50
C CYS A 400 -15.02 4.32 -8.07
N VAL A 401 -15.12 4.14 -9.38
CA VAL A 401 -16.11 3.23 -10.01
C VAL A 401 -16.08 1.82 -9.39
N PRO A 402 -14.93 1.19 -9.10
CA PRO A 402 -14.92 -0.11 -8.43
C PRO A 402 -15.69 -0.11 -7.10
N ASN A 403 -15.54 0.93 -6.29
CA ASN A 403 -16.26 1.06 -5.01
C ASN A 403 -17.78 1.21 -5.23
N VAL A 404 -18.20 1.93 -6.26
CA VAL A 404 -19.63 2.07 -6.63
C VAL A 404 -20.19 0.72 -7.06
N ILE A 405 -19.45 -0.04 -7.86
CA ILE A 405 -19.83 -1.41 -8.27
C ILE A 405 -19.93 -2.30 -7.03
N TYR A 406 -18.93 -2.29 -6.15
CA TYR A 406 -18.95 -3.05 -4.90
C TYR A 406 -20.19 -2.74 -4.06
N MET A 407 -20.49 -1.45 -3.85
CA MET A 407 -21.69 -1.04 -3.09
C MET A 407 -22.98 -1.48 -3.77
N GLY A 408 -23.04 -1.41 -5.10
CA GLY A 408 -24.18 -1.92 -5.86
C GLY A 408 -24.39 -3.41 -5.66
N ILE A 409 -23.32 -4.21 -5.75
CA ILE A 409 -23.36 -5.66 -5.48
C ILE A 409 -23.81 -5.91 -4.04
N TYR A 410 -23.23 -5.20 -3.06
CA TYR A 410 -23.61 -5.34 -1.66
C TYR A 410 -25.10 -5.08 -1.41
N VAL A 411 -25.65 -4.00 -1.98
CA VAL A 411 -27.07 -3.68 -1.85
C VAL A 411 -27.96 -4.75 -2.50
N ILE A 412 -27.60 -5.23 -3.70
CA ILE A 412 -28.36 -6.30 -4.40
C ILE A 412 -28.37 -7.58 -3.57
N VAL A 413 -27.21 -7.99 -3.05
CA VAL A 413 -27.09 -9.22 -2.23
C VAL A 413 -27.85 -9.07 -0.92
N ALA A 414 -27.74 -7.93 -0.23
CA ALA A 414 -28.46 -7.66 1.00
C ALA A 414 -29.97 -7.63 0.79
N TYR A 415 -30.44 -7.01 -0.30
CA TYR A 415 -31.86 -6.97 -0.63
C TYR A 415 -32.42 -8.33 -1.02
N SER A 416 -31.69 -9.13 -1.79
CA SER A 416 -32.10 -10.49 -2.16
C SER A 416 -32.22 -11.42 -0.94
N TYR A 417 -31.46 -11.17 0.11
CA TYR A 417 -31.53 -11.90 1.37
C TYR A 417 -32.73 -11.48 2.24
N LEU A 418 -33.08 -10.18 2.22
CA LEU A 418 -34.23 -9.65 2.97
C LEU A 418 -35.60 -10.11 2.39
N LEU A 419 -35.61 -10.52 1.12
CA LEU A 419 -36.84 -11.00 0.44
C LEU A 419 -37.04 -12.51 0.57
N LYS A 420 -36.08 -13.26 1.09
CA LYS A 420 -36.21 -14.70 1.43
C LYS A 420 -36.65 -14.87 2.86
#